data_1f70ff2dd386b6cdd9030b9f63e5624c
#
_entry.id   1f70ff2dd386b6cdd9030b9f63e5624c
#
_cell.length_a   1.000
_cell.length_b   1.000
_cell.length_c   1.000
_cell.angle_alpha   90.00
_cell.angle_beta   90.00
_cell.angle_gamma   90.00
#
_symmetry.space_group_name_H-M   'P 1'
#
loop_
_entity.id
_entity.type
_entity.pdbx_description
1 polymer ?
#
loop_
_entity_poly.entity_id
_entity_poly.type
_entity_poly.pdbx_seq_one_letter_code
_entity_poly.pdbx_strand_id
1 'polypeptide(L)'
;LKKPLKLVLLNSTLVIGLVASALSVVQAPVLGKSKETSYLIAYNNDDLPDDFEEAIEEAGGNVETVVEEIGIVSASSDNPDFLDKLTESKDVLAAEEELEIFLDEEEPEAADGQPITDIPQPDWDDPDQNYHDLQWDVKRVTNDFASHEISKGDSDTVVGIIDTGLDFDHPDLRKNADEEGSKTFVPGTDDAWDENGHGTHVAGSIAADGKVLGIGPELTVRAYRVFGATGGAQQSWITSALVAAANDRVDVVNMSLGGWRWMAQNYGEKGDSASIVAYHRAVQYAVKKGVTVVVAAGNDSRNLGSLHDMQEYWKDTYGLDIKGPSRVVPAQLPGVITVSSSNEWSEDEIAFYSNYGNPIDIAAPGGDNGPEYDALYREDPKGDYLDKRDFRYRTLSTWPTYLPSYFTSNLKGYAYLHGTSMAAPKVAGIAAVIKSEHPNYSPAQVAALIEKTAVDYGKKGQDKYFGAGEANIFEALEE
;
A
#
# COMPACT_ATOMS: atom_id res chain seq x y z
N LEU A 1 -2.68 57.20 -4.34
CA LEU A 1 -1.68 57.23 -5.43
C LEU A 1 -0.97 55.87 -5.43
N LYS A 2 -1.40 54.98 -6.32
CA LYS A 2 -0.80 53.67 -6.57
C LYS A 2 0.46 53.85 -7.44
N LYS A 3 1.56 53.23 -7.05
CA LYS A 3 2.70 52.99 -7.98
C LYS A 3 2.87 51.47 -8.13
N PRO A 4 3.14 50.97 -9.35
CA PRO A 4 3.31 49.56 -9.63
C PRO A 4 4.74 49.10 -9.30
N LEU A 5 4.82 47.90 -8.68
CA LEU A 5 6.10 47.23 -8.41
C LEU A 5 6.55 46.50 -9.69
N LYS A 6 7.71 46.87 -10.19
CA LYS A 6 8.34 46.23 -11.33
C LYS A 6 8.98 44.92 -10.91
N LEU A 7 8.61 43.85 -11.62
CA LEU A 7 9.22 42.54 -11.54
C LEU A 7 10.66 42.63 -12.14
N VAL A 8 11.65 42.33 -11.30
CA VAL A 8 13.04 42.14 -11.75
C VAL A 8 13.31 40.63 -11.73
N LEU A 9 13.45 40.06 -12.92
CA LEU A 9 13.98 38.71 -13.09
C LEU A 9 15.47 38.73 -12.74
N LEU A 10 15.87 38.05 -11.73
CA LEU A 10 17.27 37.66 -11.48
C LEU A 10 17.38 36.15 -11.67
N ASN A 11 18.07 35.79 -12.76
CA ASN A 11 18.60 34.43 -12.93
C ASN A 11 19.71 34.22 -11.89
N SER A 12 19.49 33.35 -10.95
CA SER A 12 20.55 32.74 -10.15
C SER A 12 20.27 31.24 -10.04
N THR A 13 21.09 30.49 -10.74
CA THR A 13 21.23 29.06 -10.61
C THR A 13 21.70 28.76 -9.18
N LEU A 14 20.78 28.32 -8.33
CA LEU A 14 21.12 27.80 -7.01
C LEU A 14 20.74 26.33 -7.05
N VAL A 15 21.74 25.48 -7.02
CA VAL A 15 21.60 24.06 -6.75
C VAL A 15 21.23 23.95 -5.27
N ILE A 16 19.97 23.71 -4.99
CA ILE A 16 19.49 23.37 -3.64
C ILE A 16 19.26 21.86 -3.69
N GLY A 17 20.08 21.12 -2.94
CA GLY A 17 19.81 19.74 -2.59
C GLY A 17 18.49 19.70 -1.82
N LEU A 18 17.46 19.12 -2.42
CA LEU A 18 16.18 18.85 -1.78
C LEU A 18 16.27 17.50 -1.11
N VAL A 19 16.16 17.50 0.20
CA VAL A 19 15.78 16.34 0.99
C VAL A 19 14.33 16.02 0.63
N ALA A 20 14.11 14.93 -0.09
CA ALA A 20 12.78 14.50 -0.47
C ALA A 20 12.13 13.72 0.68
N SER A 21 11.43 14.44 1.56
CA SER A 21 10.22 13.91 2.14
C SER A 21 9.16 13.94 1.04
N ALA A 22 8.46 12.84 0.79
CA ALA A 22 7.45 12.68 -0.25
C ALA A 22 6.45 13.85 -0.24
N LEU A 23 6.61 14.76 -1.18
CA LEU A 23 5.63 15.79 -1.48
C LEU A 23 4.67 15.21 -2.52
N SER A 24 3.51 14.73 -2.05
CA SER A 24 2.35 14.61 -2.93
C SER A 24 2.01 16.01 -3.44
N VAL A 25 2.50 16.34 -4.60
CA VAL A 25 2.22 17.65 -5.22
C VAL A 25 0.78 17.62 -5.70
N VAL A 26 -0.12 18.22 -4.93
CA VAL A 26 -1.37 18.74 -5.51
C VAL A 26 -0.97 19.77 -6.54
N GLN A 27 -1.01 19.41 -7.81
CA GLN A 27 -0.81 20.36 -8.89
C GLN A 27 -1.86 21.45 -8.83
N ALA A 28 -1.44 22.69 -8.58
CA ALA A 28 -2.29 23.83 -8.81
C ALA A 28 -2.78 23.83 -10.28
N PRO A 29 -4.04 24.17 -10.56
CA PRO A 29 -4.60 24.07 -11.90
C PRO A 29 -3.84 24.96 -12.87
N VAL A 30 -3.21 24.35 -13.87
CA VAL A 30 -2.72 25.05 -15.05
C VAL A 30 -3.92 25.42 -15.90
N LEU A 31 -4.24 26.69 -16.00
CA LEU A 31 -5.26 27.23 -16.92
C LEU A 31 -4.89 26.91 -18.37
N GLY A 32 -5.49 25.82 -18.90
CA GLY A 32 -5.35 25.45 -20.30
C GLY A 32 -6.04 24.16 -20.68
N LYS A 33 -7.31 24.23 -21.10
CA LYS A 33 -8.36 23.23 -21.37
C LYS A 33 -8.92 22.62 -20.08
N SER A 34 -10.26 22.69 -19.92
CA SER A 34 -10.98 22.00 -18.85
C SER A 34 -10.63 20.51 -18.90
N LYS A 35 -9.75 20.08 -18.02
CA LYS A 35 -9.57 18.66 -17.73
C LYS A 35 -10.86 18.28 -17.01
N GLU A 36 -11.63 17.36 -17.54
CA GLU A 36 -12.77 16.80 -16.82
C GLU A 36 -12.28 16.37 -15.44
N THR A 37 -13.03 16.73 -14.41
CA THR A 37 -12.74 16.31 -13.03
C THR A 37 -13.46 15.02 -12.77
N SER A 38 -12.77 14.05 -12.20
CA SER A 38 -13.38 12.78 -11.76
C SER A 38 -14.04 12.97 -10.38
N TYR A 39 -15.20 12.36 -10.22
CA TYR A 39 -16.02 12.42 -9.01
C TYR A 39 -16.39 11.02 -8.55
N LEU A 40 -16.34 10.80 -7.24
CA LEU A 40 -16.81 9.58 -6.60
C LEU A 40 -18.20 9.81 -5.97
N ILE A 41 -19.12 8.92 -6.30
CA ILE A 41 -20.54 9.01 -5.90
C ILE A 41 -20.87 7.75 -5.10
N ALA A 42 -21.34 7.92 -3.89
CA ALA A 42 -21.87 6.85 -3.04
C ALA A 42 -23.38 6.99 -2.94
N TYR A 43 -24.12 5.95 -3.30
CA TYR A 43 -25.56 5.89 -3.14
C TYR A 43 -25.98 5.43 -1.74
N ASN A 44 -27.22 5.71 -1.31
CA ASN A 44 -27.69 5.42 0.05
C ASN A 44 -27.62 3.94 0.44
N ASN A 45 -27.85 3.07 -0.54
CA ASN A 45 -27.79 1.63 -0.36
C ASN A 45 -26.58 1.04 -1.13
N ASP A 46 -26.29 -0.23 -0.92
CA ASP A 46 -25.31 -0.95 -1.72
C ASP A 46 -25.83 -1.24 -3.15
N ASP A 47 -27.14 -1.03 -3.42
CA ASP A 47 -27.78 -1.15 -4.73
C ASP A 47 -27.87 0.23 -5.40
N LEU A 48 -27.64 0.26 -6.71
CA LEU A 48 -27.78 1.47 -7.53
C LEU A 48 -29.24 1.69 -7.91
N PRO A 49 -29.74 2.96 -7.96
CA PRO A 49 -31.03 3.26 -8.58
C PRO A 49 -31.06 2.90 -10.06
N ASP A 50 -32.21 2.46 -10.57
CA ASP A 50 -32.36 2.08 -11.98
C ASP A 50 -32.05 3.23 -12.98
N ASP A 51 -32.16 4.48 -12.53
CA ASP A 51 -31.97 5.70 -13.31
C ASP A 51 -30.67 6.45 -12.97
N PHE A 52 -29.71 5.81 -12.30
CA PHE A 52 -28.46 6.47 -11.85
C PHE A 52 -27.65 7.07 -13.01
N GLU A 53 -27.59 6.39 -14.16
CA GLU A 53 -26.87 6.88 -15.34
C GLU A 53 -27.54 8.15 -15.90
N GLU A 54 -28.87 8.12 -16.06
CA GLU A 54 -29.64 9.28 -16.52
C GLU A 54 -29.49 10.46 -15.59
N ALA A 55 -29.49 10.24 -14.27
CA ALA A 55 -29.29 11.30 -13.27
C ALA A 55 -27.88 11.94 -13.35
N ILE A 56 -26.85 11.15 -13.62
CA ILE A 56 -25.49 11.64 -13.83
C ILE A 56 -25.36 12.44 -15.13
N GLU A 57 -25.98 11.96 -16.22
CA GLU A 57 -26.00 12.67 -17.51
C GLU A 57 -26.79 14.00 -17.42
N GLU A 58 -27.94 14.02 -16.74
CA GLU A 58 -28.73 15.24 -16.50
C GLU A 58 -27.99 16.26 -15.64
N ALA A 59 -27.13 15.80 -14.72
CA ALA A 59 -26.24 16.66 -13.94
C ALA A 59 -25.09 17.24 -14.79
N GLY A 60 -24.80 16.63 -15.96
CA GLY A 60 -23.76 17.04 -16.91
C GLY A 60 -22.45 16.27 -16.71
N GLY A 61 -22.52 15.01 -16.30
CA GLY A 61 -21.37 14.09 -16.16
C GLY A 61 -21.46 12.87 -17.08
N ASN A 62 -20.38 12.13 -17.13
CA ASN A 62 -20.27 10.85 -17.83
C ASN A 62 -19.84 9.77 -16.84
N VAL A 63 -20.53 8.63 -16.83
CA VAL A 63 -20.16 7.49 -15.99
C VAL A 63 -18.83 6.89 -16.49
N GLU A 64 -17.88 6.66 -15.59
CA GLU A 64 -16.58 6.07 -15.87
C GLU A 64 -16.46 4.65 -15.30
N THR A 65 -16.79 4.48 -14.02
CA THR A 65 -16.67 3.20 -13.32
C THR A 65 -17.91 2.96 -12.48
N VAL A 66 -18.44 1.73 -12.55
CA VAL A 66 -19.57 1.29 -11.73
C VAL A 66 -19.15 0.10 -10.89
N VAL A 67 -19.34 0.20 -9.57
CA VAL A 67 -19.12 -0.89 -8.62
C VAL A 67 -20.48 -1.22 -8.00
N GLU A 68 -21.27 -1.98 -8.76
CA GLU A 68 -22.67 -2.26 -8.45
C GLU A 68 -22.87 -2.90 -7.10
N GLU A 69 -21.99 -3.84 -6.71
CA GLU A 69 -22.08 -4.62 -5.47
C GLU A 69 -21.99 -3.78 -4.20
N ILE A 70 -21.52 -2.55 -4.33
CA ILE A 70 -21.33 -1.64 -3.19
C ILE A 70 -21.98 -0.27 -3.38
N GLY A 71 -22.75 -0.08 -4.46
CA GLY A 71 -23.48 1.15 -4.76
C GLY A 71 -22.57 2.38 -4.92
N ILE A 72 -21.44 2.21 -5.63
CA ILE A 72 -20.44 3.26 -5.89
C ILE A 72 -20.29 3.47 -7.39
N VAL A 73 -20.23 4.73 -7.79
CA VAL A 73 -20.00 5.14 -9.19
C VAL A 73 -18.92 6.20 -9.23
N SER A 74 -17.99 6.09 -10.18
CA SER A 74 -17.11 7.19 -10.58
C SER A 74 -17.65 7.82 -11.88
N ALA A 75 -17.60 9.14 -11.94
CA ALA A 75 -18.05 9.90 -13.10
C ALA A 75 -17.15 11.09 -13.37
N SER A 76 -17.00 11.48 -14.65
CA SER A 76 -16.29 12.70 -15.01
C SER A 76 -17.24 13.83 -15.38
N SER A 77 -16.88 15.08 -15.10
CA SER A 77 -17.64 16.26 -15.52
C SER A 77 -16.74 17.49 -15.62
N ASP A 78 -17.08 18.38 -16.57
CA ASP A 78 -16.56 19.75 -16.65
C ASP A 78 -17.57 20.80 -16.15
N ASN A 79 -18.75 20.34 -15.71
CA ASN A 79 -19.82 21.19 -15.20
C ASN A 79 -19.51 21.59 -13.74
N PRO A 80 -19.28 22.88 -13.43
CA PRO A 80 -18.98 23.34 -12.08
C PRO A 80 -20.13 23.10 -11.07
N ASP A 81 -21.37 22.94 -11.56
CA ASP A 81 -22.55 22.68 -10.73
C ASP A 81 -22.86 21.19 -10.58
N PHE A 82 -21.97 20.29 -11.06
CA PHE A 82 -22.21 18.84 -11.10
C PHE A 82 -22.52 18.25 -9.72
N LEU A 83 -21.63 18.51 -8.74
CA LEU A 83 -21.81 18.01 -7.37
C LEU A 83 -23.08 18.55 -6.70
N ASP A 84 -23.38 19.83 -6.90
CA ASP A 84 -24.58 20.45 -6.31
C ASP A 84 -25.85 19.78 -6.83
N LYS A 85 -25.92 19.53 -8.16
CA LYS A 85 -27.06 18.85 -8.76
C LYS A 85 -27.22 17.41 -8.29
N LEU A 86 -26.12 16.65 -8.23
CA LEU A 86 -26.14 15.26 -7.74
C LEU A 86 -26.58 15.15 -6.29
N THR A 87 -26.10 16.06 -5.43
CA THR A 87 -26.42 16.04 -4.00
C THR A 87 -27.83 16.53 -3.66
N GLU A 88 -28.60 17.07 -4.64
CA GLU A 88 -30.05 17.30 -4.51
C GLU A 88 -30.85 15.99 -4.55
N SER A 89 -30.32 14.94 -5.16
CA SER A 89 -30.94 13.61 -5.19
C SER A 89 -30.99 13.00 -3.79
N LYS A 90 -32.12 12.41 -3.44
CA LYS A 90 -32.30 11.70 -2.15
C LYS A 90 -31.59 10.33 -2.14
N ASP A 91 -31.23 9.82 -3.30
CA ASP A 91 -30.60 8.52 -3.46
C ASP A 91 -29.08 8.60 -3.32
N VAL A 92 -28.48 9.78 -3.46
CA VAL A 92 -27.06 10.04 -3.25
C VAL A 92 -26.79 10.27 -1.78
N LEU A 93 -25.96 9.41 -1.19
CA LEU A 93 -25.49 9.55 0.20
C LEU A 93 -24.39 10.60 0.31
N ALA A 94 -23.42 10.55 -0.60
CA ALA A 94 -22.28 11.45 -0.68
C ALA A 94 -21.73 11.48 -2.11
N ALA A 95 -21.20 12.65 -2.50
CA ALA A 95 -20.42 12.79 -3.71
C ALA A 95 -19.30 13.82 -3.49
N GLU A 96 -18.12 13.57 -4.07
CA GLU A 96 -16.94 14.43 -3.92
C GLU A 96 -16.01 14.28 -5.14
N GLU A 97 -15.05 15.18 -5.30
CA GLU A 97 -13.97 14.97 -6.27
C GLU A 97 -13.21 13.70 -5.89
N GLU A 98 -12.94 12.86 -6.88
CA GLU A 98 -12.24 11.61 -6.65
C GLU A 98 -10.76 11.87 -6.39
N LEU A 99 -10.25 11.25 -5.32
CA LEU A 99 -8.87 11.41 -4.89
C LEU A 99 -7.98 10.32 -5.53
N GLU A 100 -6.83 10.74 -6.02
CA GLU A 100 -5.75 9.82 -6.39
C GLU A 100 -4.96 9.41 -5.14
N ILE A 101 -4.54 8.15 -5.12
CA ILE A 101 -3.54 7.61 -4.21
C ILE A 101 -2.26 7.41 -5.00
N PHE A 102 -1.16 7.81 -4.43
CA PHE A 102 0.18 7.53 -4.96
C PHE A 102 0.86 6.52 -4.05
N LEU A 103 1.62 5.62 -4.64
CA LEU A 103 2.58 4.83 -3.88
C LEU A 103 3.60 5.79 -3.29
N ASP A 104 4.03 5.52 -2.05
CA ASP A 104 5.17 6.18 -1.46
C ASP A 104 6.43 5.69 -2.20
N GLU A 105 6.67 6.24 -3.38
CA GLU A 105 7.90 6.00 -4.10
C GLU A 105 9.02 6.74 -3.39
N GLU A 106 10.00 5.99 -2.85
CA GLU A 106 11.32 6.58 -2.74
C GLU A 106 11.73 6.92 -4.17
N GLU A 107 11.79 8.24 -4.49
CA GLU A 107 12.40 8.66 -5.74
C GLU A 107 13.69 7.85 -5.93
N PRO A 108 13.92 7.26 -7.13
CA PRO A 108 15.21 6.70 -7.45
C PRO A 108 16.17 7.89 -7.46
N GLU A 109 16.62 8.28 -6.29
CA GLU A 109 17.77 9.14 -6.25
C GLU A 109 18.84 8.36 -7.01
N ALA A 110 19.15 8.86 -8.20
CA ALA A 110 20.44 8.64 -8.77
C ALA A 110 21.44 9.14 -7.72
N ALA A 111 21.61 8.34 -6.68
CA ALA A 111 22.70 8.49 -5.76
C ALA A 111 23.91 8.46 -6.68
N ASP A 112 24.57 9.61 -6.81
CA ASP A 112 25.78 9.76 -7.58
C ASP A 112 26.68 8.56 -7.28
N GLY A 113 26.51 7.47 -8.05
CA GLY A 113 27.48 6.43 -8.31
C GLY A 113 28.13 5.71 -7.12
N GLN A 114 27.56 5.76 -5.90
CA GLN A 114 28.06 4.93 -4.81
C GLN A 114 27.24 3.63 -4.77
N PRO A 115 27.75 2.53 -5.38
CA PRO A 115 27.15 1.23 -5.16
C PRO A 115 27.23 0.93 -3.66
N ILE A 116 26.22 0.27 -3.11
CA ILE A 116 26.32 -0.34 -1.79
C ILE A 116 27.43 -1.39 -1.90
N THR A 117 28.61 -1.03 -1.42
CA THR A 117 29.87 -1.67 -1.78
C THR A 117 30.06 -3.04 -1.15
N ASP A 118 29.20 -3.46 -0.22
CA ASP A 118 29.42 -4.65 0.59
C ASP A 118 28.28 -5.69 0.56
N ILE A 119 27.30 -5.56 -0.34
CA ILE A 119 26.31 -6.64 -0.53
C ILE A 119 26.95 -7.74 -1.35
N PRO A 120 27.04 -8.97 -0.83
CA PRO A 120 27.48 -10.12 -1.60
C PRO A 120 26.64 -10.23 -2.88
N GLN A 121 27.30 -10.28 -4.04
CA GLN A 121 26.64 -10.46 -5.33
C GLN A 121 26.74 -11.95 -5.69
N PRO A 122 25.69 -12.76 -5.48
CA PRO A 122 25.69 -14.12 -5.97
C PRO A 122 25.80 -14.13 -7.50
N ASP A 123 26.48 -15.14 -8.04
CA ASP A 123 26.53 -15.33 -9.48
C ASP A 123 25.13 -15.70 -9.98
N TRP A 124 24.58 -14.85 -10.85
CA TRP A 124 23.27 -15.05 -11.45
C TRP A 124 23.15 -16.36 -12.25
N ASP A 125 24.25 -16.72 -12.90
CA ASP A 125 24.32 -17.89 -13.76
C ASP A 125 24.60 -19.19 -12.95
N ASP A 126 24.90 -19.06 -11.65
CA ASP A 126 25.08 -20.22 -10.77
C ASP A 126 23.71 -20.63 -10.17
N PRO A 127 23.14 -21.78 -10.57
CA PRO A 127 21.87 -22.25 -10.07
C PRO A 127 21.90 -22.64 -8.58
N ASP A 128 23.10 -22.89 -8.03
CA ASP A 128 23.27 -23.32 -6.64
C ASP A 128 23.41 -22.13 -5.67
N GLN A 129 23.63 -20.92 -6.20
CA GLN A 129 23.64 -19.71 -5.40
C GLN A 129 22.24 -19.11 -5.25
N ASN A 130 21.89 -18.75 -4.02
CA ASN A 130 20.65 -18.08 -3.67
C ASN A 130 20.91 -16.87 -2.77
N TYR A 131 19.85 -16.13 -2.45
CA TYR A 131 19.90 -14.94 -1.60
C TYR A 131 19.28 -15.18 -0.22
N HIS A 132 18.98 -16.43 0.16
CA HIS A 132 18.27 -16.76 1.39
C HIS A 132 18.94 -16.17 2.64
N ASP A 133 20.29 -16.12 2.67
CA ASP A 133 21.04 -15.53 3.78
C ASP A 133 20.86 -14.01 3.90
N LEU A 134 20.42 -13.34 2.83
CA LEU A 134 20.18 -11.90 2.81
C LEU A 134 18.73 -11.53 3.17
N GLN A 135 17.85 -12.53 3.29
CA GLN A 135 16.44 -12.35 3.63
C GLN A 135 16.22 -12.46 5.15
N TRP A 136 16.84 -11.54 5.92
CA TRP A 136 16.69 -11.52 7.39
C TRP A 136 15.23 -11.45 7.82
N ASP A 137 14.42 -10.76 7.05
CA ASP A 137 13.01 -10.50 7.24
C ASP A 137 12.15 -11.76 7.13
N VAL A 138 12.31 -12.54 6.06
CA VAL A 138 11.62 -13.81 5.87
C VAL A 138 12.11 -14.84 6.89
N LYS A 139 13.44 -14.92 7.13
CA LYS A 139 14.03 -15.80 8.14
C LYS A 139 13.43 -15.57 9.53
N ARG A 140 13.21 -14.30 9.91
CA ARG A 140 12.66 -13.93 11.21
C ARG A 140 11.24 -14.46 11.41
N VAL A 141 10.34 -14.26 10.45
CA VAL A 141 8.93 -14.65 10.58
C VAL A 141 8.67 -16.14 10.29
N THR A 142 9.67 -16.84 9.71
CA THR A 142 9.60 -18.27 9.39
C THR A 142 10.45 -19.14 10.33
N ASN A 143 11.08 -18.54 11.34
CA ASN A 143 12.06 -19.18 12.19
C ASN A 143 13.18 -19.86 11.38
N ASP A 144 13.91 -19.06 10.61
CA ASP A 144 15.00 -19.49 9.72
C ASP A 144 14.55 -20.56 8.70
N PHE A 145 13.40 -20.29 8.04
CA PHE A 145 12.71 -21.18 7.11
C PHE A 145 12.19 -22.51 7.69
N ALA A 146 12.21 -22.68 9.01
CA ALA A 146 11.71 -23.91 9.64
C ALA A 146 10.21 -24.11 9.39
N SER A 147 9.43 -23.06 9.24
CA SER A 147 8.01 -23.14 8.87
C SER A 147 7.78 -23.85 7.52
N HIS A 148 8.72 -23.73 6.57
CA HIS A 148 8.63 -24.39 5.25
C HIS A 148 8.78 -25.92 5.31
N GLU A 149 9.32 -26.45 6.41
CA GLU A 149 9.34 -27.90 6.65
C GLU A 149 8.00 -28.43 7.19
N ILE A 150 7.13 -27.49 7.69
CA ILE A 150 5.79 -27.82 8.19
C ILE A 150 4.76 -27.59 7.09
N SER A 151 4.72 -26.36 6.55
CA SER A 151 3.82 -25.98 5.46
C SER A 151 4.44 -24.85 4.62
N LYS A 152 4.25 -24.92 3.31
CA LYS A 152 4.59 -23.90 2.32
C LYS A 152 3.37 -23.22 1.73
N GLY A 153 2.19 -23.50 2.29
CA GLY A 153 0.92 -23.22 1.64
C GLY A 153 0.59 -24.26 0.57
N ASP A 154 -0.42 -24.00 -0.23
CA ASP A 154 -0.79 -24.80 -1.39
C ASP A 154 -1.24 -23.93 -2.56
N SER A 155 -1.23 -24.48 -3.78
CA SER A 155 -1.57 -23.76 -5.01
C SER A 155 -3.06 -23.43 -5.16
N ASP A 156 -3.93 -24.03 -4.35
CA ASP A 156 -5.37 -23.75 -4.36
C ASP A 156 -5.68 -22.49 -3.52
N THR A 157 -4.75 -22.09 -2.64
CA THR A 157 -4.86 -20.89 -1.81
C THR A 157 -4.29 -19.68 -2.56
N VAL A 158 -5.15 -18.69 -2.84
CA VAL A 158 -4.85 -17.54 -3.69
C VAL A 158 -4.73 -16.26 -2.89
N VAL A 159 -3.61 -15.54 -3.05
CA VAL A 159 -3.43 -14.19 -2.53
C VAL A 159 -3.62 -13.18 -3.66
N GLY A 160 -4.64 -12.35 -3.57
CA GLY A 160 -4.84 -11.21 -4.45
C GLY A 160 -3.95 -10.04 -4.05
N ILE A 161 -3.19 -9.49 -4.99
CA ILE A 161 -2.29 -8.35 -4.78
C ILE A 161 -2.86 -7.15 -5.50
N ILE A 162 -3.40 -6.17 -4.74
CA ILE A 162 -3.91 -4.91 -5.29
C ILE A 162 -2.76 -3.91 -5.29
N ASP A 163 -2.10 -3.75 -6.47
CA ASP A 163 -0.82 -3.06 -6.57
C ASP A 163 -0.50 -2.65 -8.04
N THR A 164 0.78 -2.57 -8.42
CA THR A 164 1.27 -2.16 -9.74
C THR A 164 1.23 -3.24 -10.81
N GLY A 165 0.94 -4.48 -10.44
CA GLY A 165 0.98 -5.65 -11.32
C GLY A 165 2.04 -6.66 -10.91
N LEU A 166 2.37 -7.62 -11.77
CA LEU A 166 3.40 -8.65 -11.54
C LEU A 166 4.28 -8.84 -12.77
N ASP A 167 5.54 -9.25 -12.56
CA ASP A 167 6.36 -9.91 -13.58
C ASP A 167 6.02 -11.41 -13.59
N PHE A 168 5.12 -11.82 -14.47
CA PHE A 168 4.68 -13.22 -14.60
C PHE A 168 5.77 -14.16 -15.11
N ASP A 169 6.82 -13.64 -15.75
CA ASP A 169 7.96 -14.41 -16.25
C ASP A 169 9.14 -14.47 -15.26
N HIS A 170 9.02 -13.78 -14.10
CA HIS A 170 10.10 -13.77 -13.11
C HIS A 170 10.44 -15.20 -12.68
N PRO A 171 11.73 -15.63 -12.71
CA PRO A 171 12.13 -17.00 -12.42
C PRO A 171 11.60 -17.56 -11.09
N ASP A 172 11.54 -16.73 -10.06
CA ASP A 172 11.10 -17.13 -8.72
C ASP A 172 9.57 -17.00 -8.51
N LEU A 173 8.83 -16.39 -9.46
CA LEU A 173 7.36 -16.18 -9.33
C LEU A 173 6.55 -16.95 -10.36
N ARG A 174 7.07 -17.19 -11.56
CA ARG A 174 6.32 -17.74 -12.72
C ARG A 174 5.58 -19.05 -12.46
N LYS A 175 5.98 -19.80 -11.45
CA LYS A 175 5.32 -21.05 -11.04
C LYS A 175 4.05 -20.74 -10.22
N ASN A 176 4.07 -19.66 -9.50
CA ASN A 176 3.07 -19.28 -8.49
C ASN A 176 2.19 -18.10 -8.92
N ALA A 177 2.58 -17.38 -9.97
CA ALA A 177 1.84 -16.23 -10.49
C ALA A 177 0.73 -16.68 -11.46
N ASP A 178 -0.50 -16.34 -11.14
CA ASP A 178 -1.69 -16.62 -11.96
C ASP A 178 -1.95 -15.45 -12.92
N GLU A 179 -1.32 -15.49 -14.10
CA GLU A 179 -1.51 -14.46 -15.12
C GLU A 179 -2.95 -14.46 -15.67
N GLU A 180 -3.55 -15.64 -15.91
CA GLU A 180 -4.89 -15.77 -16.51
C GLU A 180 -5.99 -15.19 -15.60
N GLY A 181 -5.84 -15.38 -14.27
CA GLY A 181 -6.77 -14.82 -13.28
C GLY A 181 -6.53 -13.35 -12.95
N SER A 182 -5.38 -12.81 -13.32
CA SER A 182 -4.99 -11.43 -13.01
C SER A 182 -5.76 -10.42 -13.85
N LYS A 183 -5.96 -9.20 -13.29
CA LYS A 183 -6.78 -8.16 -13.91
C LYS A 183 -6.12 -6.79 -13.78
N THR A 184 -6.39 -5.92 -14.75
CA THR A 184 -6.04 -4.49 -14.65
C THR A 184 -7.27 -3.63 -14.50
N PHE A 185 -7.15 -2.56 -13.73
CA PHE A 185 -8.16 -1.50 -13.54
C PHE A 185 -7.61 -0.15 -14.01
N VAL A 186 -6.40 -0.14 -14.54
CA VAL A 186 -5.76 1.07 -15.09
C VAL A 186 -6.29 1.32 -16.49
N PRO A 187 -6.94 2.46 -16.76
CA PRO A 187 -7.50 2.75 -18.08
C PRO A 187 -6.43 2.72 -19.18
N GLY A 188 -6.80 2.09 -20.29
CA GLY A 188 -5.94 1.98 -21.48
C GLY A 188 -4.88 0.89 -21.40
N THR A 189 -4.94 0.02 -20.38
CA THR A 189 -4.11 -1.19 -20.29
C THR A 189 -4.99 -2.43 -20.41
N ASP A 190 -4.45 -3.49 -21.01
CA ASP A 190 -5.18 -4.74 -21.28
C ASP A 190 -4.68 -5.91 -20.40
N ASP A 191 -3.62 -5.70 -19.63
CA ASP A 191 -2.94 -6.72 -18.82
C ASP A 191 -2.52 -6.19 -17.44
N ALA A 192 -2.07 -7.10 -16.59
CA ALA A 192 -1.61 -6.81 -15.24
C ALA A 192 -0.08 -6.92 -15.07
N TRP A 193 0.67 -6.76 -16.17
CA TRP A 193 2.13 -6.70 -16.12
C TRP A 193 2.61 -5.47 -15.35
N ASP A 194 3.65 -5.65 -14.56
CA ASP A 194 4.18 -4.62 -13.68
C ASP A 194 5.08 -3.65 -14.45
N GLU A 195 4.72 -2.37 -14.47
CA GLU A 195 5.51 -1.31 -15.11
C GLU A 195 6.26 -0.42 -14.10
N ASN A 196 6.12 -0.73 -12.79
CA ASN A 196 6.72 0.04 -11.71
C ASN A 196 7.72 -0.81 -10.91
N GLY A 197 7.31 -1.99 -10.44
CA GLY A 197 8.12 -2.96 -9.70
C GLY A 197 7.64 -3.23 -8.29
N HIS A 198 6.84 -2.35 -7.69
CA HIS A 198 6.38 -2.48 -6.32
C HIS A 198 5.55 -3.77 -6.12
N GLY A 199 4.59 -4.05 -6.99
CA GLY A 199 3.75 -5.25 -6.89
C GLY A 199 4.53 -6.56 -7.06
N THR A 200 5.54 -6.59 -7.93
CA THR A 200 6.42 -7.74 -8.07
C THR A 200 7.25 -7.98 -6.80
N HIS A 201 7.71 -6.92 -6.13
CA HIS A 201 8.42 -7.02 -4.86
C HIS A 201 7.52 -7.55 -3.73
N VAL A 202 6.30 -7.07 -3.66
CA VAL A 202 5.25 -7.55 -2.76
C VAL A 202 4.97 -9.03 -2.99
N ALA A 203 4.80 -9.46 -4.23
CA ALA A 203 4.53 -10.85 -4.59
C ALA A 203 5.66 -11.80 -4.16
N GLY A 204 6.92 -11.38 -4.33
CA GLY A 204 8.06 -12.18 -3.90
C GLY A 204 8.09 -12.41 -2.39
N SER A 205 7.73 -11.42 -1.60
CA SER A 205 7.61 -11.58 -0.14
C SER A 205 6.53 -12.60 0.25
N ILE A 206 5.49 -12.78 -0.58
CA ILE A 206 4.41 -13.75 -0.32
C ILE A 206 4.79 -15.15 -0.78
N ALA A 207 5.23 -15.32 -2.06
CA ALA A 207 5.21 -16.61 -2.73
C ALA A 207 6.43 -16.89 -3.64
N ALA A 208 7.54 -16.18 -3.51
CA ALA A 208 8.72 -16.52 -4.28
C ALA A 208 9.21 -17.94 -3.95
N ASP A 209 9.65 -18.69 -5.00
CA ASP A 209 10.16 -20.06 -4.90
C ASP A 209 11.41 -20.19 -5.80
N GLY A 210 12.54 -19.66 -5.33
CA GLY A 210 13.77 -19.66 -6.11
C GLY A 210 14.98 -19.10 -5.38
N LYS A 211 15.67 -18.11 -5.98
CA LYS A 211 16.82 -17.45 -5.34
C LYS A 211 16.43 -16.65 -4.11
N VAL A 212 15.23 -16.12 -4.06
CA VAL A 212 14.56 -15.67 -2.84
C VAL A 212 13.36 -16.57 -2.54
N LEU A 213 12.98 -16.62 -1.27
CA LEU A 213 11.80 -17.36 -0.82
C LEU A 213 10.76 -16.40 -0.23
N GLY A 214 9.50 -16.64 -0.55
CA GLY A 214 8.36 -16.02 0.12
C GLY A 214 7.98 -16.75 1.41
N ILE A 215 6.96 -16.25 2.09
CA ILE A 215 6.41 -16.86 3.31
C ILE A 215 5.77 -18.22 2.99
N GLY A 216 5.07 -18.31 1.86
CA GLY A 216 4.44 -19.54 1.37
C GLY A 216 4.85 -19.83 -0.08
N PRO A 217 5.99 -20.50 -0.32
CA PRO A 217 6.52 -20.74 -1.67
C PRO A 217 5.66 -21.62 -2.57
N GLU A 218 4.56 -22.19 -2.07
CA GLU A 218 3.60 -22.99 -2.84
C GLU A 218 2.23 -22.31 -2.98
N LEU A 219 2.07 -21.07 -2.46
CA LEU A 219 0.87 -20.25 -2.65
C LEU A 219 0.74 -19.73 -4.07
N THR A 220 -0.49 -19.45 -4.50
CA THR A 220 -0.75 -18.72 -5.76
C THR A 220 -0.91 -17.23 -5.49
N VAL A 221 -0.29 -16.39 -6.31
CA VAL A 221 -0.45 -14.92 -6.30
C VAL A 221 -1.14 -14.45 -7.57
N ARG A 222 -2.10 -13.53 -7.43
CA ARG A 222 -2.88 -12.96 -8.52
C ARG A 222 -2.87 -11.44 -8.46
N ALA A 223 -2.51 -10.78 -9.56
CA ALA A 223 -2.50 -9.32 -9.62
C ALA A 223 -3.88 -8.73 -9.88
N TYR A 224 -4.20 -7.69 -9.15
CA TYR A 224 -5.28 -6.74 -9.42
C TYR A 224 -4.63 -5.37 -9.58
N ARG A 225 -4.16 -5.09 -10.80
CA ARG A 225 -3.37 -3.91 -11.09
C ARG A 225 -4.22 -2.65 -11.04
N VAL A 226 -3.85 -1.72 -10.15
CA VAL A 226 -4.52 -0.42 -9.96
C VAL A 226 -3.60 0.76 -10.17
N PHE A 227 -2.28 0.54 -10.15
CA PHE A 227 -1.28 1.57 -10.41
C PHE A 227 -0.66 1.39 -11.80
N GLY A 228 -0.49 2.52 -12.50
CA GLY A 228 0.31 2.58 -13.72
C GLY A 228 1.80 2.77 -13.41
N ALA A 229 2.62 2.98 -14.45
CA ALA A 229 4.06 3.20 -14.35
C ALA A 229 4.45 4.39 -13.43
N THR A 230 3.56 5.36 -13.26
CA THR A 230 3.79 6.55 -12.43
C THR A 230 3.32 6.40 -10.98
N GLY A 231 2.83 5.22 -10.57
CA GLY A 231 2.42 4.94 -9.20
C GLY A 231 1.13 5.65 -8.73
N GLY A 232 0.36 6.29 -9.61
CA GLY A 232 -0.93 6.91 -9.29
C GLY A 232 -2.12 5.98 -9.53
N ALA A 233 -3.12 5.99 -8.64
CA ALA A 233 -4.37 5.23 -8.78
C ALA A 233 -5.57 6.05 -8.31
N GLN A 234 -6.66 6.00 -9.08
CA GLN A 234 -7.96 6.50 -8.61
C GLN A 234 -8.56 5.52 -7.60
N GLN A 235 -9.28 6.05 -6.64
CA GLN A 235 -9.88 5.23 -5.60
C GLN A 235 -10.93 4.25 -6.11
N SER A 236 -11.70 4.62 -7.14
CA SER A 236 -12.66 3.73 -7.79
C SER A 236 -12.00 2.49 -8.38
N TRP A 237 -10.77 2.60 -8.91
CA TRP A 237 -10.02 1.44 -9.41
C TRP A 237 -9.64 0.50 -8.27
N ILE A 238 -9.19 1.04 -7.14
CA ILE A 238 -8.81 0.25 -5.96
C ILE A 238 -10.02 -0.47 -5.36
N THR A 239 -11.16 0.21 -5.22
CA THR A 239 -12.37 -0.41 -4.68
C THR A 239 -12.97 -1.43 -5.65
N SER A 240 -12.91 -1.19 -6.97
CA SER A 240 -13.28 -2.16 -8.00
C SER A 240 -12.40 -3.40 -7.94
N ALA A 241 -11.09 -3.23 -7.77
CA ALA A 241 -10.13 -4.33 -7.64
C ALA A 241 -10.42 -5.20 -6.41
N LEU A 242 -10.73 -4.58 -5.26
CA LEU A 242 -11.07 -5.32 -4.04
C LEU A 242 -12.39 -6.10 -4.18
N VAL A 243 -13.41 -5.51 -4.80
CA VAL A 243 -14.67 -6.21 -5.11
C VAL A 243 -14.45 -7.34 -6.09
N ALA A 244 -13.65 -7.12 -7.14
CA ALA A 244 -13.30 -8.16 -8.12
C ALA A 244 -12.54 -9.32 -7.46
N ALA A 245 -11.55 -9.05 -6.62
CA ALA A 245 -10.83 -10.07 -5.86
C ALA A 245 -11.77 -10.91 -4.98
N ALA A 246 -12.74 -10.26 -4.33
CA ALA A 246 -13.76 -10.93 -3.54
C ALA A 246 -14.72 -11.79 -4.40
N ASN A 247 -15.06 -11.34 -5.60
CA ASN A 247 -15.87 -12.10 -6.55
C ASN A 247 -15.12 -13.30 -7.13
N ASP A 248 -13.83 -13.15 -7.35
CA ASP A 248 -12.92 -14.22 -7.77
C ASP A 248 -12.61 -15.23 -6.64
N ARG A 249 -13.04 -14.92 -5.41
CA ARG A 249 -12.89 -15.78 -4.22
C ARG A 249 -11.45 -16.05 -3.87
N VAL A 250 -10.59 -15.05 -3.96
CA VAL A 250 -9.25 -15.16 -3.37
C VAL A 250 -9.36 -15.33 -1.85
N ASP A 251 -8.41 -16.01 -1.23
CA ASP A 251 -8.44 -16.29 0.21
C ASP A 251 -7.97 -15.10 1.04
N VAL A 252 -6.98 -14.40 0.52
CA VAL A 252 -6.36 -13.22 1.16
C VAL A 252 -6.18 -12.13 0.11
N VAL A 253 -6.34 -10.87 0.52
CA VAL A 253 -5.94 -9.70 -0.28
C VAL A 253 -4.87 -8.94 0.46
N ASN A 254 -3.77 -8.63 -0.21
CA ASN A 254 -2.75 -7.69 0.22
C ASN A 254 -2.98 -6.32 -0.41
N MET A 255 -3.00 -5.29 0.42
CA MET A 255 -3.08 -3.88 0.02
C MET A 255 -1.90 -3.12 0.61
N SER A 256 -0.77 -3.11 -0.11
CA SER A 256 0.41 -2.33 0.24
C SER A 256 0.25 -0.87 -0.21
N LEU A 257 -0.87 -0.28 0.15
CA LEU A 257 -1.32 1.05 -0.25
C LEU A 257 -2.24 1.66 0.79
N GLY A 258 -2.42 2.96 0.74
CA GLY A 258 -3.37 3.68 1.58
C GLY A 258 -3.20 5.18 1.42
N GLY A 259 -4.05 5.92 2.11
CA GLY A 259 -3.94 7.37 2.12
C GLY A 259 -4.81 8.01 3.18
N TRP A 260 -4.40 9.19 3.60
CA TRP A 260 -5.13 9.97 4.58
C TRP A 260 -6.43 10.50 3.99
N ARG A 261 -7.51 10.33 4.74
CA ARG A 261 -8.84 10.84 4.41
C ARG A 261 -9.37 11.68 5.56
N TRP A 262 -9.96 12.76 5.18
CA TRP A 262 -10.49 13.78 6.07
C TRP A 262 -11.94 13.48 6.43
N MET A 263 -12.24 13.24 7.69
CA MET A 263 -13.53 12.72 8.12
C MET A 263 -14.56 13.78 8.50
N ALA A 264 -14.18 15.03 8.63
CA ALA A 264 -15.05 16.06 9.19
C ALA A 264 -15.07 17.33 8.34
N GLN A 265 -16.16 18.08 8.44
CA GLN A 265 -16.20 19.43 7.90
C GLN A 265 -15.17 20.32 8.60
N ASN A 266 -14.45 21.10 7.82
CA ASN A 266 -13.49 22.07 8.29
C ASN A 266 -13.75 23.42 7.61
N TYR A 267 -14.11 24.43 8.40
CA TYR A 267 -14.38 25.79 7.90
C TYR A 267 -15.36 25.88 6.72
N GLY A 268 -16.33 24.97 6.65
CA GLY A 268 -17.33 24.94 5.56
C GLY A 268 -17.02 23.97 4.43
N GLU A 269 -15.84 23.34 4.43
CA GLU A 269 -15.50 22.29 3.48
C GLU A 269 -15.94 20.92 4.00
N LYS A 270 -16.43 20.07 3.11
CA LYS A 270 -16.86 18.72 3.43
C LYS A 270 -15.64 17.81 3.54
N GLY A 271 -15.72 16.81 4.43
CA GLY A 271 -14.72 15.73 4.47
C GLY A 271 -14.92 14.71 3.35
N ASP A 272 -13.97 13.77 3.25
CA ASP A 272 -13.89 12.73 2.21
C ASP A 272 -14.90 11.61 2.47
N SER A 273 -16.20 11.93 2.44
CA SER A 273 -17.25 11.02 2.89
C SER A 273 -17.56 9.92 1.88
N ALA A 274 -17.59 10.22 0.58
CA ALA A 274 -17.81 9.21 -0.47
C ALA A 274 -16.65 8.22 -0.52
N SER A 275 -15.42 8.72 -0.39
CA SER A 275 -14.19 7.95 -0.31
C SER A 275 -14.21 6.94 0.84
N ILE A 276 -14.55 7.38 2.04
CA ILE A 276 -14.59 6.51 3.22
C ILE A 276 -15.70 5.46 3.10
N VAL A 277 -16.88 5.84 2.58
CA VAL A 277 -17.99 4.92 2.34
C VAL A 277 -17.60 3.84 1.33
N ALA A 278 -16.96 4.23 0.22
CA ALA A 278 -16.52 3.30 -0.82
C ALA A 278 -15.55 2.24 -0.28
N TYR A 279 -14.48 2.67 0.39
CA TYR A 279 -13.54 1.72 1.01
C TYR A 279 -14.20 0.86 2.08
N HIS A 280 -15.03 1.45 2.96
CA HIS A 280 -15.70 0.69 3.99
C HIS A 280 -16.59 -0.42 3.41
N ARG A 281 -17.40 -0.10 2.38
CA ARG A 281 -18.27 -1.08 1.73
C ARG A 281 -17.47 -2.15 0.99
N ALA A 282 -16.40 -1.78 0.28
CA ALA A 282 -15.55 -2.74 -0.41
C ALA A 282 -14.88 -3.72 0.56
N VAL A 283 -14.32 -3.24 1.69
CA VAL A 283 -13.76 -4.08 2.75
C VAL A 283 -14.83 -5.00 3.35
N GLN A 284 -16.01 -4.45 3.71
CA GLN A 284 -17.09 -5.28 4.26
C GLN A 284 -17.59 -6.32 3.27
N TYR A 285 -17.64 -6.00 1.99
CA TYR A 285 -18.00 -6.95 0.94
C TYR A 285 -16.99 -8.10 0.85
N ALA A 286 -15.69 -7.78 0.83
CA ALA A 286 -14.62 -8.78 0.78
C ALA A 286 -14.64 -9.69 2.03
N VAL A 287 -14.73 -9.10 3.23
CA VAL A 287 -14.80 -9.87 4.50
C VAL A 287 -16.05 -10.77 4.55
N LYS A 288 -17.20 -10.28 4.09
CA LYS A 288 -18.44 -11.06 3.99
C LYS A 288 -18.32 -12.23 3.01
N LYS A 289 -17.50 -12.11 1.98
CA LYS A 289 -17.16 -13.20 1.05
C LYS A 289 -16.13 -14.19 1.62
N GLY A 290 -15.57 -13.91 2.78
CA GLY A 290 -14.58 -14.77 3.46
C GLY A 290 -13.12 -14.41 3.17
N VAL A 291 -12.87 -13.28 2.49
CA VAL A 291 -11.52 -12.81 2.15
C VAL A 291 -10.88 -12.12 3.36
N THR A 292 -9.68 -12.54 3.72
CA THR A 292 -8.86 -11.85 4.72
C THR A 292 -8.16 -10.66 4.05
N VAL A 293 -8.37 -9.45 4.55
CA VAL A 293 -7.81 -8.22 3.98
C VAL A 293 -6.67 -7.73 4.87
N VAL A 294 -5.46 -7.65 4.31
CA VAL A 294 -4.24 -7.19 4.99
C VAL A 294 -3.80 -5.87 4.38
N VAL A 295 -3.53 -4.88 5.22
CA VAL A 295 -3.28 -3.50 4.79
C VAL A 295 -2.07 -2.90 5.48
N ALA A 296 -1.21 -2.23 4.72
CA ALA A 296 -0.10 -1.44 5.24
C ALA A 296 -0.57 -0.23 6.06
N ALA A 297 0.06 0.04 7.19
CA ALA A 297 -0.33 1.14 8.09
C ALA A 297 0.02 2.54 7.56
N GLY A 298 0.92 2.63 6.56
CA GLY A 298 1.47 3.88 6.02
C GLY A 298 2.82 4.27 6.63
N ASN A 299 3.51 5.21 5.97
CA ASN A 299 4.92 5.52 6.19
C ASN A 299 5.18 6.97 6.67
N ASP A 300 4.24 7.56 7.41
CA ASP A 300 4.28 8.99 7.77
C ASP A 300 4.87 9.26 9.16
N SER A 301 5.32 8.22 9.89
CA SER A 301 5.78 8.32 11.31
C SER A 301 4.72 8.89 12.25
N ARG A 302 3.44 8.64 12.01
CA ARG A 302 2.32 9.25 12.74
C ARG A 302 1.57 8.26 13.63
N ASN A 303 1.12 8.75 14.77
CA ASN A 303 0.21 8.01 15.65
C ASN A 303 -1.22 8.07 15.13
N LEU A 304 -1.68 6.97 14.55
CA LEU A 304 -3.02 6.82 13.94
C LEU A 304 -4.18 6.98 14.95
N GLY A 305 -3.89 6.97 16.24
CA GLY A 305 -4.87 7.23 17.31
C GLY A 305 -4.84 8.67 17.86
N SER A 306 -3.93 9.52 17.36
CA SER A 306 -3.71 10.87 17.88
C SER A 306 -4.31 11.94 16.95
N LEU A 307 -5.31 12.69 17.44
CA LEU A 307 -5.86 13.82 16.69
C LEU A 307 -4.79 14.88 16.39
N HIS A 308 -3.84 15.06 17.30
CA HIS A 308 -2.73 16.02 17.12
C HIS A 308 -1.83 15.61 15.95
N ASP A 309 -1.38 14.36 15.91
CA ASP A 309 -0.53 13.83 14.84
C ASP A 309 -1.24 13.90 13.47
N MET A 310 -2.57 13.61 13.44
CA MET A 310 -3.39 13.77 12.23
C MET A 310 -3.41 15.21 11.74
N GLN A 311 -3.58 16.18 12.64
CA GLN A 311 -3.60 17.60 12.30
C GLN A 311 -2.22 18.10 11.86
N GLU A 312 -1.15 17.63 12.52
CA GLU A 312 0.22 17.94 12.12
C GLU A 312 0.54 17.38 10.72
N TYR A 313 0.12 16.15 10.42
CA TYR A 313 0.30 15.58 9.09
C TYR A 313 -0.25 16.50 7.99
N TRP A 314 -1.50 16.93 8.10
CA TRP A 314 -2.13 17.81 7.11
C TRP A 314 -1.46 19.18 7.03
N LYS A 315 -0.99 19.68 8.17
CA LYS A 315 -0.28 20.96 8.23
C LYS A 315 1.10 20.88 7.60
N ASP A 316 1.86 19.82 7.94
CA ASP A 316 3.25 19.66 7.48
C ASP A 316 3.31 19.29 5.99
N THR A 317 2.39 18.42 5.54
CA THR A 317 2.36 17.91 4.17
C THR A 317 1.68 18.85 3.19
N TYR A 318 0.55 19.44 3.59
CA TYR A 318 -0.29 20.25 2.69
C TYR A 318 -0.46 21.71 3.11
N GLY A 319 0.07 22.11 4.25
CA GLY A 319 -0.13 23.45 4.80
C GLY A 319 -1.56 23.72 5.28
N LEU A 320 -2.36 22.67 5.50
CA LEU A 320 -3.78 22.75 5.87
C LEU A 320 -3.96 22.65 7.38
N ASP A 321 -4.62 23.65 7.97
CA ASP A 321 -4.97 23.68 9.41
C ASP A 321 -6.35 23.03 9.63
N ILE A 322 -6.41 21.69 9.60
CA ILE A 322 -7.66 20.96 9.79
C ILE A 322 -8.07 20.91 11.27
N LYS A 323 -9.36 20.79 11.55
CA LYS A 323 -9.90 20.74 12.91
C LYS A 323 -10.48 19.38 13.31
N GLY A 324 -10.88 18.60 12.34
CA GLY A 324 -11.49 17.29 12.55
C GLY A 324 -10.50 16.14 12.53
N PRO A 325 -10.97 14.92 12.80
CA PRO A 325 -10.16 13.72 12.63
C PRO A 325 -9.97 13.37 11.15
N SER A 326 -8.87 12.70 10.88
CA SER A 326 -8.63 11.98 9.62
C SER A 326 -8.27 10.52 9.90
N ARG A 327 -8.22 9.71 8.86
CA ARG A 327 -7.81 8.30 8.93
C ARG A 327 -6.98 7.92 7.74
N VAL A 328 -6.08 6.99 7.94
CA VAL A 328 -5.46 6.26 6.84
C VAL A 328 -6.41 5.16 6.42
N VAL A 329 -6.87 5.19 5.18
CA VAL A 329 -7.76 4.17 4.63
C VAL A 329 -7.08 3.43 3.47
N PRO A 330 -7.33 2.10 3.33
CA PRO A 330 -8.26 1.29 4.14
C PRO A 330 -7.74 0.80 5.49
N ALA A 331 -6.49 1.07 5.90
CA ALA A 331 -5.85 0.54 7.10
C ALA A 331 -6.68 0.70 8.39
N GLN A 332 -7.31 1.87 8.61
CA GLN A 332 -8.09 2.12 9.82
C GLN A 332 -9.57 1.75 9.70
N LEU A 333 -9.92 0.86 8.79
CA LEU A 333 -11.29 0.38 8.65
C LEU A 333 -11.51 -0.95 9.39
N PRO A 334 -12.71 -1.20 9.93
CA PRO A 334 -13.00 -2.45 10.59
C PRO A 334 -13.00 -3.62 9.61
N GLY A 335 -12.38 -4.72 10.01
CA GLY A 335 -12.33 -5.97 9.23
C GLY A 335 -11.05 -6.17 8.42
N VAL A 336 -10.11 -5.24 8.46
CA VAL A 336 -8.76 -5.43 7.92
C VAL A 336 -7.78 -5.82 9.03
N ILE A 337 -6.65 -6.39 8.65
CA ILE A 337 -5.46 -6.56 9.51
C ILE A 337 -4.49 -5.43 9.16
N THR A 338 -4.27 -4.52 10.11
CA THR A 338 -3.42 -3.34 9.93
C THR A 338 -2.01 -3.63 10.38
N VAL A 339 -1.05 -3.50 9.47
CA VAL A 339 0.33 -3.95 9.68
C VAL A 339 1.29 -2.76 9.78
N SER A 340 1.99 -2.64 10.92
CA SER A 340 3.13 -1.73 11.10
C SER A 340 4.44 -2.41 10.68
N SER A 341 5.51 -1.61 10.50
CA SER A 341 6.81 -2.11 10.06
C SER A 341 7.80 -2.23 11.20
N SER A 342 8.32 -3.43 11.44
CA SER A 342 9.49 -3.66 12.30
C SER A 342 10.80 -3.56 11.51
N ASN A 343 11.90 -3.36 12.22
CA ASN A 343 13.27 -3.32 11.69
C ASN A 343 14.09 -4.54 12.16
N GLU A 344 15.30 -4.70 11.60
CA GLU A 344 16.17 -5.85 11.93
C GLU A 344 16.83 -5.71 13.32
N TRP A 345 17.18 -4.50 13.71
CA TRP A 345 18.14 -4.23 14.76
C TRP A 345 17.52 -3.96 16.16
N SER A 346 16.20 -3.76 16.25
CA SER A 346 15.52 -3.47 17.51
C SER A 346 14.26 -4.33 17.73
N GLU A 347 14.12 -4.84 18.94
CA GLU A 347 12.90 -5.50 19.42
C GLU A 347 11.98 -4.53 20.17
N ASP A 348 12.43 -3.31 20.45
CA ASP A 348 11.71 -2.29 21.22
C ASP A 348 11.15 -1.16 20.33
N GLU A 349 11.67 -0.99 19.12
CA GLU A 349 11.36 0.12 18.23
C GLU A 349 10.96 -0.38 16.83
N ILE A 350 9.88 0.19 16.27
CA ILE A 350 9.50 -0.02 14.88
C ILE A 350 10.37 0.82 13.94
N ALA A 351 10.33 0.53 12.64
CA ALA A 351 11.00 1.31 11.60
C ALA A 351 10.62 2.79 11.69
N PHE A 352 11.59 3.69 11.46
CA PHE A 352 11.46 5.14 11.71
C PHE A 352 10.27 5.79 10.99
N TYR A 353 9.91 5.30 9.83
CA TYR A 353 8.82 5.81 8.99
C TYR A 353 7.45 5.26 9.37
N SER A 354 7.39 4.10 10.04
CA SER A 354 6.13 3.38 10.23
C SER A 354 5.10 4.20 10.99
N ASN A 355 3.88 4.24 10.50
CA ASN A 355 2.74 4.66 11.29
C ASN A 355 2.51 3.68 12.44
N TYR A 356 1.96 4.18 13.53
CA TYR A 356 1.74 3.44 14.77
C TYR A 356 0.46 3.92 15.50
N GLY A 357 0.12 3.29 16.60
CA GLY A 357 -1.05 3.69 17.42
C GLY A 357 -2.00 2.54 17.68
N ASN A 358 -3.10 2.82 18.37
CA ASN A 358 -4.09 1.80 18.73
C ASN A 358 -4.73 1.05 17.54
N PRO A 359 -4.78 1.61 16.32
CA PRO A 359 -5.30 0.87 15.16
C PRO A 359 -4.37 -0.22 14.61
N ILE A 360 -3.14 -0.35 15.10
CA ILE A 360 -2.23 -1.42 14.66
C ILE A 360 -2.67 -2.75 15.29
N ASP A 361 -2.89 -3.76 14.45
CA ASP A 361 -3.23 -5.11 14.89
C ASP A 361 -1.96 -5.94 15.12
N ILE A 362 -0.98 -5.81 14.22
CA ILE A 362 0.23 -6.63 14.19
C ILE A 362 1.39 -5.87 13.54
N ALA A 363 2.64 -6.22 13.85
CA ALA A 363 3.82 -5.79 13.13
C ALA A 363 4.40 -6.93 12.27
N ALA A 364 5.17 -6.56 11.25
CA ALA A 364 6.01 -7.50 10.52
C ALA A 364 7.25 -6.79 9.97
N PRO A 365 8.33 -7.52 9.61
CA PRO A 365 9.52 -6.93 9.04
C PRO A 365 9.26 -6.18 7.72
N GLY A 366 9.43 -4.88 7.72
CA GLY A 366 9.37 -4.03 6.53
C GLY A 366 10.72 -3.39 6.20
N GLY A 367 11.70 -3.56 7.08
CA GLY A 367 13.04 -3.03 6.94
C GLY A 367 13.15 -1.53 7.21
N ASP A 368 14.39 -1.03 7.20
CA ASP A 368 14.70 0.40 7.30
C ASP A 368 16.08 0.72 6.67
N ASN A 369 16.65 1.85 7.00
CA ASN A 369 17.96 2.28 6.52
C ASN A 369 19.09 2.01 7.53
N GLY A 370 18.84 1.24 8.59
CA GLY A 370 19.80 0.88 9.63
C GLY A 370 19.86 1.84 10.81
N PRO A 371 20.48 1.40 11.94
CA PRO A 371 20.42 2.09 13.22
C PRO A 371 21.11 3.48 13.22
N GLU A 372 22.13 3.69 12.39
CA GLU A 372 22.80 5.00 12.31
C GLU A 372 21.88 6.03 11.63
N TYR A 373 21.26 5.64 10.53
CA TYR A 373 20.28 6.49 9.83
C TYR A 373 19.08 6.80 10.73
N ASP A 374 18.51 5.79 11.37
CA ASP A 374 17.34 5.93 12.23
C ASP A 374 17.60 6.89 13.40
N ALA A 375 18.74 6.77 14.07
CA ALA A 375 19.12 7.65 15.18
C ALA A 375 19.20 9.13 14.74
N LEU A 376 19.81 9.39 13.57
CA LEU A 376 19.95 10.74 13.03
C LEU A 376 18.61 11.30 12.57
N TYR A 377 17.80 10.48 11.88
CA TYR A 377 16.48 10.89 11.42
C TYR A 377 15.53 11.24 12.57
N ARG A 378 15.56 10.47 13.67
CA ARG A 378 14.72 10.76 14.86
C ARG A 378 15.15 12.04 15.58
N GLU A 379 16.45 12.41 15.52
CA GLU A 379 16.96 13.66 16.08
C GLU A 379 16.57 14.87 15.21
N ASP A 380 16.71 14.75 13.89
CA ASP A 380 16.36 15.79 12.92
C ASP A 380 15.77 15.18 11.62
N PRO A 381 14.44 15.02 11.52
CA PRO A 381 13.82 14.43 10.33
C PRO A 381 14.00 15.22 9.01
N LYS A 382 14.59 16.41 9.09
CA LYS A 382 14.86 17.27 7.92
C LYS A 382 16.34 17.31 7.53
N GLY A 383 17.17 16.56 8.24
CA GLY A 383 18.58 16.43 7.93
C GLY A 383 18.85 15.62 6.66
N ASP A 384 20.03 15.81 6.07
CA ASP A 384 20.49 15.02 4.93
C ASP A 384 21.39 13.89 5.44
N TYR A 385 20.87 12.66 5.40
CA TYR A 385 21.54 11.45 5.88
C TYR A 385 21.63 10.36 4.82
N LEU A 386 21.54 10.73 3.54
CA LEU A 386 21.51 9.78 2.42
C LEU A 386 22.75 8.87 2.39
N ASP A 387 23.92 9.40 2.84
CA ASP A 387 25.17 8.67 2.95
C ASP A 387 25.22 7.68 4.15
N LYS A 388 24.18 7.69 5.01
CA LYS A 388 24.06 6.81 6.18
C LYS A 388 23.11 5.64 5.95
N ARG A 389 22.47 5.59 4.79
CA ARG A 389 21.58 4.48 4.45
C ARG A 389 22.38 3.20 4.28
N ASP A 390 21.98 2.16 5.01
CA ASP A 390 22.51 0.81 4.87
C ASP A 390 21.39 -0.12 4.38
N PHE A 391 21.40 -0.44 3.09
CA PHE A 391 20.34 -1.22 2.46
C PHE A 391 20.32 -2.70 2.88
N ARG A 392 21.32 -3.18 3.60
CA ARG A 392 21.28 -4.52 4.20
C ARG A 392 20.17 -4.67 5.23
N TYR A 393 19.74 -3.55 5.85
CA TYR A 393 18.60 -3.50 6.76
C TYR A 393 17.25 -3.40 6.07
N ARG A 394 17.23 -3.24 4.75
CA ARG A 394 16.01 -3.31 3.95
C ARG A 394 15.61 -4.76 3.69
N THR A 395 14.44 -4.97 3.09
CA THR A 395 13.94 -6.29 2.73
C THR A 395 14.26 -6.59 1.27
N LEU A 396 14.82 -7.77 1.00
CA LEU A 396 15.16 -8.24 -0.33
C LEU A 396 14.03 -9.10 -0.90
N SER A 397 13.54 -8.73 -2.09
CA SER A 397 12.51 -9.50 -2.79
C SER A 397 12.68 -9.41 -4.31
N THR A 398 11.80 -10.08 -5.05
CA THR A 398 11.76 -10.07 -6.51
C THR A 398 11.52 -8.68 -7.07
N TRP A 399 12.01 -8.41 -8.27
CA TRP A 399 11.86 -7.18 -9.03
C TRP A 399 11.67 -7.51 -10.51
N PRO A 400 10.88 -6.76 -11.29
CA PRO A 400 10.68 -7.09 -12.69
C PRO A 400 12.00 -7.22 -13.44
N THR A 401 12.16 -8.33 -14.14
CA THR A 401 13.42 -8.68 -14.83
C THR A 401 13.76 -7.74 -15.98
N TYR A 402 12.76 -6.99 -16.45
CA TYR A 402 12.84 -6.03 -17.56
C TYR A 402 12.95 -4.57 -17.09
N LEU A 403 12.80 -4.30 -15.78
CA LEU A 403 12.99 -2.96 -15.22
C LEU A 403 14.38 -2.82 -14.60
N PRO A 404 14.97 -1.61 -14.61
CA PRO A 404 16.18 -1.35 -13.84
C PRO A 404 15.90 -1.49 -12.34
N SER A 405 16.81 -2.12 -11.62
CA SER A 405 16.74 -2.15 -10.16
C SER A 405 17.10 -0.78 -9.58
N TYR A 406 16.31 -0.28 -8.63
CA TYR A 406 16.46 1.08 -8.13
C TYR A 406 17.80 1.36 -7.43
N PHE A 407 18.30 0.45 -6.63
CA PHE A 407 19.40 0.77 -5.70
C PHE A 407 20.69 -0.02 -5.94
N THR A 408 20.64 -1.02 -6.81
CA THR A 408 21.82 -1.84 -7.08
C THR A 408 21.84 -2.20 -8.56
N SER A 409 22.66 -1.55 -9.32
CA SER A 409 22.85 -1.83 -10.76
C SER A 409 23.19 -3.30 -11.07
N ASN A 410 23.41 -4.13 -10.05
CA ASN A 410 23.87 -5.50 -10.16
C ASN A 410 22.85 -6.56 -9.70
N LEU A 411 21.73 -6.17 -9.03
CA LEU A 411 20.68 -7.11 -8.62
C LEU A 411 19.60 -7.17 -9.70
N LYS A 412 19.91 -7.81 -10.81
CA LYS A 412 18.93 -7.98 -11.89
C LYS A 412 17.78 -8.90 -11.42
N GLY A 413 16.52 -8.36 -11.44
CA GLY A 413 15.31 -9.07 -11.02
C GLY A 413 15.11 -9.15 -9.51
N TYR A 414 15.89 -8.41 -8.70
CA TYR A 414 15.70 -8.27 -7.25
C TYR A 414 15.99 -6.86 -6.82
N ALA A 415 15.34 -6.44 -5.71
CA ALA A 415 15.54 -5.11 -5.13
C ALA A 415 15.45 -5.14 -3.60
N TYR A 416 16.14 -4.19 -2.98
CA TYR A 416 16.02 -3.89 -1.56
C TYR A 416 15.07 -2.71 -1.37
N LEU A 417 13.92 -2.95 -0.79
CA LEU A 417 12.95 -1.92 -0.42
C LEU A 417 12.69 -1.92 1.08
N HIS A 418 12.10 -0.86 1.59
CA HIS A 418 11.57 -0.78 2.94
C HIS A 418 10.24 -0.03 2.94
N GLY A 419 9.40 -0.34 3.92
CA GLY A 419 8.06 0.26 4.03
C GLY A 419 7.09 -0.66 4.75
N THR A 420 6.01 -0.10 5.26
CA THR A 420 4.85 -0.91 5.69
C THR A 420 4.28 -1.71 4.53
N SER A 421 4.53 -1.27 3.29
CA SER A 421 4.25 -1.99 2.05
C SER A 421 5.02 -3.32 1.91
N MET A 422 6.18 -3.46 2.57
CA MET A 422 6.96 -4.70 2.62
C MET A 422 6.62 -5.54 3.85
N ALA A 423 6.09 -4.94 4.89
CA ALA A 423 5.59 -5.64 6.09
C ALA A 423 4.26 -6.36 5.82
N ALA A 424 3.30 -5.68 5.21
CA ALA A 424 1.96 -6.21 4.93
C ALA A 424 1.98 -7.53 4.14
N PRO A 425 2.76 -7.71 3.06
CA PRO A 425 2.77 -8.97 2.30
C PRO A 425 3.28 -10.17 3.12
N LYS A 426 4.13 -9.96 4.11
CA LYS A 426 4.53 -11.05 5.02
C LYS A 426 3.35 -11.55 5.84
N VAL A 427 2.54 -10.63 6.37
CA VAL A 427 1.31 -10.98 7.08
C VAL A 427 0.28 -11.60 6.13
N ALA A 428 0.18 -11.12 4.89
CA ALA A 428 -0.70 -11.73 3.89
C ALA A 428 -0.26 -13.16 3.53
N GLY A 429 1.04 -13.41 3.39
CA GLY A 429 1.59 -14.76 3.21
C GLY A 429 1.30 -15.68 4.40
N ILE A 430 1.50 -15.17 5.63
CA ILE A 430 1.15 -15.91 6.87
C ILE A 430 -0.34 -16.23 6.89
N ALA A 431 -1.20 -15.26 6.61
CA ALA A 431 -2.65 -15.48 6.55
C ALA A 431 -3.05 -16.55 5.52
N ALA A 432 -2.37 -16.54 4.35
CA ALA A 432 -2.64 -17.51 3.29
C ALA A 432 -2.15 -18.93 3.65
N VAL A 433 -0.97 -19.07 4.25
CA VAL A 433 -0.51 -20.38 4.74
C VAL A 433 -1.45 -20.90 5.83
N ILE A 434 -1.92 -20.05 6.75
CA ILE A 434 -2.95 -20.46 7.74
C ILE A 434 -4.24 -20.90 7.02
N LYS A 435 -4.64 -20.21 5.96
CA LYS A 435 -5.84 -20.57 5.18
C LYS A 435 -5.68 -21.89 4.45
N SER A 436 -4.50 -22.23 3.94
CA SER A 436 -4.24 -23.51 3.31
C SER A 436 -4.38 -24.67 4.31
N GLU A 437 -3.89 -24.50 5.54
CA GLU A 437 -4.03 -25.51 6.60
C GLU A 437 -5.45 -25.54 7.21
N HIS A 438 -6.13 -24.39 7.21
CA HIS A 438 -7.44 -24.21 7.82
C HIS A 438 -8.44 -23.52 6.85
N PRO A 439 -8.85 -24.17 5.74
CA PRO A 439 -9.63 -23.54 4.66
C PRO A 439 -10.99 -23.00 5.11
N ASN A 440 -11.50 -23.49 6.25
CA ASN A 440 -12.78 -23.04 6.81
C ASN A 440 -12.66 -21.87 7.80
N TYR A 441 -11.45 -21.39 8.10
CA TYR A 441 -11.30 -20.24 9.00
C TYR A 441 -11.86 -18.98 8.34
N SER A 442 -12.68 -18.26 9.09
CA SER A 442 -13.11 -16.92 8.72
C SER A 442 -11.95 -15.92 8.82
N PRO A 443 -12.02 -14.75 8.16
CA PRO A 443 -11.01 -13.71 8.29
C PRO A 443 -10.68 -13.34 9.74
N ALA A 444 -11.70 -13.27 10.61
CA ALA A 444 -11.51 -13.01 12.03
C ALA A 444 -10.77 -14.13 12.78
N GLN A 445 -10.94 -15.41 12.39
CA GLN A 445 -10.21 -16.52 12.99
C GLN A 445 -8.75 -16.54 12.53
N VAL A 446 -8.50 -16.19 11.27
CA VAL A 446 -7.13 -16.03 10.76
C VAL A 446 -6.41 -14.90 11.50
N ALA A 447 -7.03 -13.72 11.60
CA ALA A 447 -6.48 -12.58 12.35
C ALA A 447 -6.20 -12.95 13.81
N ALA A 448 -7.16 -13.59 14.49
CA ALA A 448 -7.00 -14.00 15.89
C ALA A 448 -5.86 -15.02 16.11
N LEU A 449 -5.62 -15.92 15.15
CA LEU A 449 -4.48 -16.85 15.23
C LEU A 449 -3.16 -16.10 15.05
N ILE A 450 -3.05 -15.21 14.06
CA ILE A 450 -1.86 -14.37 13.83
C ILE A 450 -1.52 -13.56 15.10
N GLU A 451 -2.52 -12.87 15.68
CA GLU A 451 -2.32 -12.10 16.90
C GLU A 451 -1.92 -12.95 18.11
N LYS A 452 -2.53 -14.15 18.25
CA LYS A 452 -2.27 -15.06 19.37
C LYS A 452 -0.85 -15.62 19.35
N THR A 453 -0.30 -15.86 18.17
CA THR A 453 1.00 -16.51 17.96
C THR A 453 2.11 -15.51 17.61
N ALA A 454 1.81 -14.22 17.72
CA ALA A 454 2.79 -13.15 17.52
C ALA A 454 3.91 -13.21 18.56
N VAL A 455 5.12 -12.89 18.15
CA VAL A 455 6.26 -12.72 19.07
C VAL A 455 6.11 -11.36 19.76
N ASP A 456 5.98 -11.38 21.08
CA ASP A 456 5.69 -10.19 21.91
C ASP A 456 6.94 -9.28 22.01
N TYR A 457 7.11 -8.42 21.01
CA TYR A 457 8.13 -7.37 20.99
C TYR A 457 7.59 -6.07 21.59
N GLY A 458 8.48 -5.18 21.99
CA GLY A 458 8.13 -3.91 22.61
C GLY A 458 7.62 -4.06 24.04
N LYS A 459 6.49 -3.44 24.35
CA LYS A 459 5.86 -3.58 25.67
C LYS A 459 5.04 -4.87 25.72
N LYS A 460 5.17 -5.59 26.83
CA LYS A 460 4.44 -6.84 27.04
C LYS A 460 2.94 -6.72 26.78
N GLY A 461 2.44 -7.59 25.91
CA GLY A 461 1.07 -7.61 25.42
C GLY A 461 0.82 -6.54 24.35
N GLN A 462 -0.42 -6.29 24.01
CA GLN A 462 -0.74 -5.34 22.93
C GLN A 462 -0.22 -3.94 23.22
N ASP A 463 0.51 -3.38 22.28
CA ASP A 463 1.04 -2.03 22.34
C ASP A 463 0.80 -1.22 21.05
N LYS A 464 1.17 0.06 21.08
CA LYS A 464 0.87 0.97 19.97
C LYS A 464 1.84 0.85 18.78
N TYR A 465 2.94 0.11 18.90
CA TYR A 465 3.98 -0.02 17.89
C TYR A 465 3.87 -1.34 17.15
N PHE A 466 3.77 -2.42 17.90
CA PHE A 466 3.75 -3.78 17.40
C PHE A 466 2.34 -4.40 17.37
N GLY A 467 1.29 -3.69 17.87
CA GLY A 467 -0.02 -4.30 18.05
C GLY A 467 0.05 -5.46 19.03
N ALA A 468 -0.32 -6.67 18.59
CA ALA A 468 -0.19 -7.90 19.37
C ALA A 468 1.26 -8.42 19.47
N GLY A 469 2.16 -7.95 18.64
CA GLY A 469 3.55 -8.37 18.51
C GLY A 469 4.00 -8.42 17.05
N GLU A 470 5.11 -9.09 16.75
CA GLU A 470 5.55 -9.36 15.38
C GLU A 470 5.00 -10.72 14.91
N ALA A 471 4.39 -10.72 13.72
CA ALA A 471 3.77 -11.91 13.14
C ALA A 471 4.82 -13.03 12.90
N ASN A 472 4.46 -14.28 13.19
CA ASN A 472 5.35 -15.43 13.02
C ASN A 472 4.55 -16.65 12.55
N ILE A 473 4.88 -17.15 11.36
CA ILE A 473 4.18 -18.28 10.77
C ILE A 473 4.57 -19.61 11.43
N PHE A 474 5.81 -19.75 11.89
CA PHE A 474 6.26 -20.98 12.54
C PHE A 474 5.45 -21.21 13.82
N GLU A 475 5.29 -20.18 14.66
CA GLU A 475 4.47 -20.26 15.88
C GLU A 475 2.99 -20.54 15.58
N ALA A 476 2.47 -20.01 14.46
CA ALA A 476 1.08 -20.24 14.06
C ALA A 476 0.83 -21.66 13.56
N LEU A 477 1.83 -22.33 12.99
CA LEU A 477 1.72 -23.72 12.53
C LEU A 477 1.91 -24.77 13.64
N GLU A 478 2.50 -24.38 14.79
CA GLU A 478 2.65 -25.26 15.96
C GLU A 478 1.44 -25.20 16.92
N GLU A 479 0.55 -24.19 16.79
CA GLU A 479 -0.62 -23.99 17.65
C GLU A 479 -1.81 -24.84 17.22
#